data_ab6fd8937448328b0a607ca445a136f7
#
_entry.id   ab6fd8937448328b0a607ca445a136f7
#
_cell.length_a   1.000
_cell.length_b   1.000
_cell.length_c   1.000
_cell.angle_alpha   90.00
_cell.angle_beta   90.00
_cell.angle_gamma   90.00
#
_symmetry.space_group_name_H-M   'P 1'
#
loop_
_entity.id
_entity.type
_entity.pdbx_description
1 polymer ?
#
loop_
_entity_poly.entity_id
_entity_poly.type
_entity_poly.pdbx_seq_one_letter_code
_entity_poly.pdbx_strand_id
1 'polypeptide(L)'
;MHYEPFAIYSKKVTSLADLQDGAHIGLPNDPSNETRALLLLEAAGLITVPEGTTAASSLTKYDITAEMNPHGYVFDEVAAELLAPTLEDYDIAVINGNYALDAGLKPTTNGLFVEAADSEFATLYANIVAVRPADLDSDWLKALHTALTSKEAYDYMINTYEGGVIPTFTVEDAE
;
A
#
# COMPACT_ATOMS: atom_id res chain seq x y z
N MET A 1 -3.90 -13.72 -5.44
CA MET A 1 -2.60 -14.24 -4.96
C MET A 1 -2.25 -13.65 -3.61
N HIS A 2 -1.78 -12.43 -3.57
CA HIS A 2 -1.47 -11.71 -2.35
C HIS A 2 -1.70 -10.21 -2.54
N TYR A 3 -1.76 -9.50 -1.44
CA TYR A 3 -1.90 -8.06 -1.34
C TYR A 3 -0.75 -7.51 -0.49
N GLU A 4 -0.22 -6.37 -0.87
CA GLU A 4 0.84 -5.67 -0.16
C GLU A 4 0.28 -4.33 0.31
N PRO A 5 0.01 -4.17 1.62
CA PRO A 5 -0.58 -2.93 2.12
C PRO A 5 0.38 -1.76 1.99
N PHE A 6 -0.17 -0.58 1.65
CA PHE A 6 0.54 0.67 1.85
C PHE A 6 0.61 0.98 3.33
N ALA A 7 1.65 1.70 3.73
CA ALA A 7 1.70 2.27 5.06
C ALA A 7 2.38 3.63 5.07
N ILE A 8 2.11 4.40 6.11
CA ILE A 8 2.76 5.68 6.41
C ILE A 8 3.95 5.38 7.32
N TYR A 9 5.12 5.85 6.94
CA TYR A 9 6.36 5.67 7.67
C TYR A 9 7.01 7.02 7.99
N SER A 10 7.84 7.03 9.03
CA SER A 10 8.66 8.18 9.41
C SER A 10 9.97 7.75 10.08
N LYS A 11 10.99 8.61 9.95
CA LYS A 11 12.19 8.59 10.78
C LYS A 11 12.25 9.79 11.74
N LYS A 12 11.28 10.71 11.67
CA LYS A 12 11.25 11.95 12.47
C LYS A 12 10.21 11.94 13.59
N VAL A 13 9.05 11.32 13.33
CA VAL A 13 7.96 11.24 14.32
C VAL A 13 7.60 9.80 14.64
N THR A 14 7.04 9.56 15.81
CA THR A 14 6.60 8.23 16.27
C THR A 14 5.07 8.10 16.30
N SER A 15 4.36 9.21 16.04
CA SER A 15 2.90 9.25 15.98
C SER A 15 2.48 10.30 14.95
N LEU A 16 1.39 10.05 14.23
CA LEU A 16 0.79 11.04 13.31
C LEU A 16 0.28 12.28 14.06
N ALA A 17 -0.03 12.15 15.36
CA ALA A 17 -0.43 13.28 16.20
C ALA A 17 0.72 14.28 16.47
N ASP A 18 1.97 13.90 16.20
CA ASP A 18 3.14 14.76 16.40
C ASP A 18 3.48 15.58 15.15
N LEU A 19 2.77 15.36 14.02
CA LEU A 19 2.97 16.13 12.79
C LEU A 19 2.63 17.59 13.00
N GLN A 20 3.51 18.45 12.51
CA GLN A 20 3.32 19.89 12.56
C GLN A 20 2.60 20.39 11.29
N ASP A 21 1.92 21.53 11.41
CA ASP A 21 1.38 22.25 10.25
C ASP A 21 2.50 22.53 9.24
N GLY A 22 2.23 22.31 7.96
CA GLY A 22 3.21 22.45 6.89
C GLY A 22 4.21 21.31 6.75
N ALA A 23 4.01 20.19 7.45
CA ALA A 23 4.89 19.02 7.33
C ALA A 23 4.97 18.51 5.90
N HIS A 24 6.14 18.00 5.52
CA HIS A 24 6.42 17.43 4.21
C HIS A 24 6.03 15.95 4.17
N ILE A 25 5.20 15.58 3.20
CA ILE A 25 4.68 14.22 2.98
C ILE A 25 5.16 13.69 1.64
N GLY A 26 6.01 12.68 1.66
CA GLY A 26 6.46 11.97 0.45
C GLY A 26 5.37 11.07 -0.11
N LEU A 27 5.07 11.19 -1.41
CA LEU A 27 4.06 10.41 -2.13
C LEU A 27 4.64 9.78 -3.40
N PRO A 28 4.14 8.60 -3.84
CA PRO A 28 4.43 8.08 -5.17
C PRO A 28 3.91 9.03 -6.26
N ASN A 29 4.67 9.21 -7.34
CA ASN A 29 4.33 10.11 -8.45
C ASN A 29 3.60 9.44 -9.61
N ASP A 30 3.30 8.15 -9.53
CA ASP A 30 2.48 7.49 -10.53
C ASP A 30 0.99 7.59 -10.17
N PRO A 31 0.09 7.79 -11.18
CA PRO A 31 -1.30 8.18 -10.92
C PRO A 31 -2.08 7.20 -10.03
N SER A 32 -1.81 5.90 -10.14
CA SER A 32 -2.56 4.89 -9.38
C SER A 32 -2.11 4.85 -7.92
N ASN A 33 -0.81 4.92 -7.66
CA ASN A 33 -0.28 4.91 -6.31
C ASN A 33 -0.43 6.27 -5.61
N GLU A 34 -0.40 7.40 -6.35
CA GLU A 34 -0.70 8.72 -5.80
C GLU A 34 -2.14 8.78 -5.26
N THR A 35 -3.13 8.35 -6.07
CA THR A 35 -4.53 8.23 -5.63
C THR A 35 -4.65 7.39 -4.35
N ARG A 36 -4.01 6.23 -4.33
CA ARG A 36 -4.02 5.31 -3.19
C ARG A 36 -3.39 5.93 -1.95
N ALA A 37 -2.28 6.65 -2.12
CA ALA A 37 -1.59 7.33 -1.03
C ALA A 37 -2.45 8.45 -0.42
N LEU A 38 -3.11 9.28 -1.25
CA LEU A 38 -3.99 10.35 -0.78
C LEU A 38 -5.20 9.79 -0.02
N LEU A 39 -5.79 8.68 -0.48
CA LEU A 39 -6.87 7.99 0.22
C LEU A 39 -6.40 7.36 1.54
N LEU A 40 -5.15 6.91 1.62
CA LEU A 40 -4.59 6.44 2.89
C LEU A 40 -4.37 7.58 3.89
N LEU A 41 -3.96 8.77 3.42
CA LEU A 41 -3.86 9.97 4.25
C LEU A 41 -5.24 10.42 4.76
N GLU A 42 -6.29 10.31 3.93
CA GLU A 42 -7.67 10.55 4.37
C GLU A 42 -8.10 9.54 5.44
N ALA A 43 -7.88 8.25 5.21
CA ALA A 43 -8.19 7.20 6.18
C ALA A 43 -7.45 7.39 7.51
N ALA A 44 -6.25 7.97 7.47
CA ALA A 44 -5.47 8.34 8.65
C ALA A 44 -5.96 9.65 9.32
N GLY A 45 -6.94 10.35 8.74
CA GLY A 45 -7.51 11.59 9.26
C GLY A 45 -6.63 12.83 9.09
N LEU A 46 -5.64 12.78 8.18
CA LEU A 46 -4.71 13.88 7.95
C LEU A 46 -5.24 14.92 6.94
N ILE A 47 -6.02 14.46 5.97
CA ILE A 47 -6.67 15.28 4.93
C ILE A 47 -8.09 14.78 4.69
N THR A 48 -8.85 15.48 3.85
CA THR A 48 -10.04 14.94 3.20
C THR A 48 -9.84 14.96 1.68
N VAL A 49 -10.62 14.16 0.95
CA VAL A 49 -10.58 14.11 -0.51
C VAL A 49 -11.94 14.54 -1.10
N PRO A 50 -12.05 14.84 -2.41
CA PRO A 50 -13.33 15.16 -3.03
C PRO A 50 -14.36 14.04 -2.82
N GLU A 51 -15.61 14.44 -2.54
CA GLU A 51 -16.71 13.48 -2.30
C GLU A 51 -16.90 12.53 -3.50
N GLY A 52 -17.07 11.26 -3.20
CA GLY A 52 -17.23 10.21 -4.22
C GLY A 52 -15.93 9.67 -4.80
N THR A 53 -14.76 10.09 -4.27
CA THR A 53 -13.48 9.48 -4.63
C THR A 53 -13.44 8.03 -4.16
N THR A 54 -12.95 7.13 -5.02
CA THR A 54 -12.79 5.69 -4.76
C THR A 54 -11.40 5.24 -5.17
N ALA A 55 -11.03 4.01 -4.84
CA ALA A 55 -9.76 3.41 -5.28
C ALA A 55 -9.57 3.37 -6.81
N ALA A 56 -10.67 3.43 -7.59
CA ALA A 56 -10.63 3.47 -9.05
C ALA A 56 -10.57 4.90 -9.63
N SER A 57 -10.55 5.93 -8.79
CA SER A 57 -10.45 7.33 -9.21
C SER A 57 -9.03 7.68 -9.67
N SER A 58 -8.90 8.81 -10.37
CA SER A 58 -7.59 9.42 -10.68
C SER A 58 -7.48 10.72 -9.88
N LEU A 59 -7.03 10.59 -8.63
CA LEU A 59 -6.84 11.70 -7.70
C LEU A 59 -5.35 12.06 -7.66
N THR A 60 -5.07 13.36 -7.69
CA THR A 60 -3.73 13.92 -7.56
C THR A 60 -3.68 14.95 -6.44
N LYS A 61 -2.50 15.32 -5.98
CA LYS A 61 -2.35 16.41 -4.98
C LYS A 61 -2.98 17.75 -5.41
N TYR A 62 -3.13 17.97 -6.72
CA TYR A 62 -3.74 19.20 -7.24
C TYR A 62 -5.25 19.26 -7.06
N ASP A 63 -5.89 18.14 -6.76
CA ASP A 63 -7.31 18.04 -6.46
C ASP A 63 -7.59 18.31 -4.97
N ILE A 64 -6.55 18.34 -4.13
CA ILE A 64 -6.66 18.59 -2.69
C ILE A 64 -6.64 20.10 -2.43
N THR A 65 -7.79 20.67 -2.10
CA THR A 65 -7.94 22.11 -1.81
C THR A 65 -7.39 22.44 -0.41
N ALA A 66 -7.26 23.73 -0.12
CA ALA A 66 -6.83 24.20 1.21
C ALA A 66 -7.82 23.80 2.33
N GLU A 67 -9.12 23.71 2.02
CA GLU A 67 -10.12 23.22 2.96
C GLU A 67 -9.97 21.73 3.25
N MET A 68 -9.49 20.96 2.26
CA MET A 68 -9.23 19.51 2.39
C MET A 68 -7.90 19.21 3.09
N ASN A 69 -6.99 20.18 3.14
CA ASN A 69 -5.68 20.10 3.78
C ASN A 69 -5.52 21.24 4.81
N PRO A 70 -6.27 21.23 5.90
CA PRO A 70 -6.30 22.35 6.86
C PRO A 70 -4.97 22.57 7.58
N HIS A 71 -4.11 21.57 7.66
CA HIS A 71 -2.77 21.65 8.24
C HIS A 71 -1.72 22.19 7.26
N GLY A 72 -2.08 22.39 5.99
CA GLY A 72 -1.17 22.92 4.97
C GLY A 72 -0.01 22.00 4.64
N TYR A 73 -0.17 20.68 4.75
CA TYR A 73 0.88 19.69 4.40
C TYR A 73 1.39 19.90 2.97
N VAL A 74 2.68 19.73 2.79
CA VAL A 74 3.36 19.85 1.49
C VAL A 74 3.52 18.45 0.92
N PHE A 75 2.98 18.19 -0.26
CA PHE A 75 3.08 16.89 -0.93
C PHE A 75 4.27 16.87 -1.90
N ASP A 76 5.26 16.04 -1.57
CA ASP A 76 6.46 15.83 -2.37
C ASP A 76 6.33 14.51 -3.17
N GLU A 77 6.07 14.63 -4.49
CA GLU A 77 5.93 13.50 -5.39
C GLU A 77 7.28 13.04 -5.90
N VAL A 78 7.58 11.76 -5.66
CA VAL A 78 8.80 11.12 -6.16
C VAL A 78 8.49 9.73 -6.71
N ALA A 79 9.42 9.17 -7.47
CA ALA A 79 9.30 7.78 -7.91
C ALA A 79 9.18 6.85 -6.69
N ALA A 80 8.22 5.93 -6.73
CA ALA A 80 7.82 5.12 -5.57
C ALA A 80 9.00 4.37 -4.93
N GLU A 81 9.94 3.87 -5.74
CA GLU A 81 11.15 3.18 -5.28
C GLU A 81 12.15 4.08 -4.53
N LEU A 82 12.01 5.40 -4.64
CA LEU A 82 12.89 6.35 -3.96
C LEU A 82 12.37 6.77 -2.58
N LEU A 83 11.09 6.58 -2.27
CA LEU A 83 10.50 7.03 -1.01
C LEU A 83 11.15 6.40 0.23
N ALA A 84 11.40 5.11 0.22
CA ALA A 84 12.03 4.43 1.35
C ALA A 84 13.51 4.82 1.53
N PRO A 85 14.36 4.88 0.49
CA PRO A 85 15.73 5.39 0.59
C PRO A 85 15.84 6.84 1.05
N THR A 86 14.89 7.70 0.70
CA THR A 86 14.88 9.14 1.04
C THR A 86 13.92 9.49 2.17
N LEU A 87 13.48 8.51 2.98
CA LEU A 87 12.48 8.70 4.03
C LEU A 87 12.85 9.82 5.04
N GLU A 88 14.14 10.06 5.28
CA GLU A 88 14.58 11.12 6.18
C GLU A 88 14.42 12.55 5.62
N ASP A 89 14.17 12.71 4.33
CA ASP A 89 13.93 14.01 3.71
C ASP A 89 12.50 14.52 4.03
N TYR A 90 11.56 13.62 4.32
CA TYR A 90 10.16 13.91 4.63
C TYR A 90 9.87 13.85 6.13
N ASP A 91 8.77 14.44 6.56
CA ASP A 91 8.27 14.25 7.92
C ASP A 91 7.56 12.91 8.05
N ILE A 92 6.80 12.53 7.04
CA ILE A 92 6.28 11.18 6.80
C ILE A 92 6.34 10.85 5.31
N ALA A 93 6.26 9.58 4.94
CA ALA A 93 6.05 9.16 3.56
C ALA A 93 5.07 7.98 3.48
N VAL A 94 4.27 7.96 2.41
CA VAL A 94 3.39 6.83 2.07
C VAL A 94 4.14 5.92 1.11
N ILE A 95 4.45 4.71 1.54
CA ILE A 95 5.36 3.81 0.81
C ILE A 95 4.66 2.52 0.44
N ASN A 96 4.87 2.07 -0.81
CA ASN A 96 4.42 0.77 -1.30
C ASN A 96 5.03 -0.38 -0.48
N GLY A 97 4.25 -1.44 -0.27
CA GLY A 97 4.65 -2.58 0.56
C GLY A 97 5.97 -3.22 0.13
N ASN A 98 6.16 -3.49 -1.18
CA ASN A 98 7.39 -4.06 -1.70
C ASN A 98 8.64 -3.19 -1.44
N TYR A 99 8.55 -1.89 -1.70
CA TYR A 99 9.69 -0.96 -1.46
C TYR A 99 9.99 -0.76 0.02
N ALA A 100 8.94 -0.79 0.87
CA ALA A 100 9.13 -0.77 2.31
C ALA A 100 9.86 -2.03 2.80
N LEU A 101 9.44 -3.22 2.36
CA LEU A 101 10.07 -4.49 2.69
C LEU A 101 11.53 -4.57 2.22
N ASP A 102 11.82 -4.11 1.00
CA ASP A 102 13.18 -4.05 0.45
C ASP A 102 14.10 -3.14 1.29
N ALA A 103 13.54 -2.10 1.90
CA ALA A 103 14.24 -1.20 2.82
C ALA A 103 14.27 -1.69 4.28
N GLY A 104 13.75 -2.90 4.55
CA GLY A 104 13.66 -3.47 5.89
C GLY A 104 12.58 -2.87 6.79
N LEU A 105 11.65 -2.10 6.21
CA LEU A 105 10.49 -1.54 6.91
C LEU A 105 9.35 -2.56 6.90
N LYS A 106 8.76 -2.82 8.05
CA LYS A 106 7.60 -3.70 8.21
C LYS A 106 6.38 -2.88 8.59
N PRO A 107 5.24 -3.01 7.89
CA PRO A 107 4.05 -2.20 8.18
C PRO A 107 3.57 -2.38 9.64
N THR A 108 3.63 -3.60 10.16
CA THR A 108 3.19 -3.94 11.52
C THR A 108 4.06 -3.38 12.65
N THR A 109 5.34 -3.05 12.37
CA THR A 109 6.31 -2.63 13.39
C THR A 109 6.75 -1.18 13.20
N ASN A 110 6.92 -0.75 11.94
CA ASN A 110 7.46 0.57 11.60
C ASN A 110 6.39 1.52 11.04
N GLY A 111 5.23 0.98 10.62
CA GLY A 111 4.14 1.78 10.08
C GLY A 111 3.46 2.61 11.16
N LEU A 112 3.28 3.90 10.92
CA LEU A 112 2.49 4.79 11.78
C LEU A 112 0.98 4.62 11.52
N PHE A 113 0.63 4.27 10.28
CA PHE A 113 -0.71 3.90 9.86
C PHE A 113 -0.60 2.94 8.68
N VAL A 114 -1.41 1.89 8.68
CA VAL A 114 -1.35 0.80 7.69
C VAL A 114 -2.70 0.68 7.02
N GLU A 115 -2.69 0.50 5.72
CA GLU A 115 -3.89 0.23 4.92
C GLU A 115 -4.60 -1.04 5.42
N ALA A 116 -5.91 -0.95 5.60
CA ALA A 116 -6.67 -2.07 6.13
C ALA A 116 -6.73 -3.25 5.15
N ALA A 117 -6.56 -4.46 5.67
CA ALA A 117 -6.56 -5.68 4.85
C ALA A 117 -7.93 -6.01 4.21
N ASP A 118 -9.01 -5.42 4.73
CA ASP A 118 -10.39 -5.53 4.22
C ASP A 118 -10.83 -4.29 3.42
N SER A 119 -9.90 -3.40 3.09
CA SER A 119 -10.16 -2.23 2.25
C SER A 119 -10.51 -2.62 0.81
N GLU A 120 -11.13 -1.71 0.07
CA GLU A 120 -11.36 -1.91 -1.37
C GLU A 120 -10.03 -2.07 -2.14
N PHE A 121 -8.94 -1.51 -1.64
CA PHE A 121 -7.59 -1.64 -2.20
C PHE A 121 -7.07 -3.09 -2.13
N ALA A 122 -7.38 -3.83 -1.06
CA ALA A 122 -6.97 -5.22 -0.92
C ALA A 122 -7.49 -6.10 -2.07
N THR A 123 -8.64 -5.75 -2.64
CA THR A 123 -9.21 -6.42 -3.82
C THR A 123 -8.66 -5.83 -5.12
N LEU A 124 -8.65 -4.50 -5.26
CA LEU A 124 -8.29 -3.82 -6.50
C LEU A 124 -6.79 -3.96 -6.83
N TYR A 125 -5.94 -3.92 -5.81
CA TYR A 125 -4.48 -3.99 -5.96
C TYR A 125 -3.90 -5.37 -5.60
N ALA A 126 -4.76 -6.40 -5.49
CA ALA A 126 -4.28 -7.77 -5.32
C ALA A 126 -3.41 -8.20 -6.50
N ASN A 127 -2.24 -8.75 -6.20
CA ASN A 127 -1.35 -9.31 -7.20
C ASN A 127 -1.99 -10.56 -7.83
N ILE A 128 -1.95 -10.66 -9.16
CA ILE A 128 -2.60 -11.70 -9.95
C ILE A 128 -1.60 -12.39 -10.89
N VAL A 129 -1.97 -13.57 -11.37
CA VAL A 129 -1.31 -14.23 -12.51
C VAL A 129 -2.15 -13.94 -13.76
N ALA A 130 -1.61 -13.14 -14.67
CA ALA A 130 -2.24 -12.87 -15.94
C ALA A 130 -1.79 -13.89 -16.99
N VAL A 131 -2.73 -14.50 -17.71
CA VAL A 131 -2.46 -15.50 -18.76
C VAL A 131 -3.26 -15.19 -20.01
N ARG A 132 -2.84 -15.74 -21.14
CA ARG A 132 -3.63 -15.66 -22.37
C ARG A 132 -4.89 -16.51 -22.25
N PRO A 133 -6.01 -16.14 -22.89
CA PRO A 133 -7.24 -16.94 -22.86
C PRO A 133 -7.06 -18.40 -23.26
N ALA A 134 -6.14 -18.67 -24.20
CA ALA A 134 -5.84 -20.04 -24.67
C ALA A 134 -5.15 -20.92 -23.60
N ASP A 135 -4.60 -20.32 -22.57
CA ASP A 135 -3.85 -21.02 -21.53
C ASP A 135 -4.72 -21.29 -20.25
N LEU A 136 -5.96 -20.80 -20.21
CA LEU A 136 -6.80 -20.88 -19.01
C LEU A 136 -7.05 -22.31 -18.52
N ASP A 137 -7.16 -23.27 -19.44
CA ASP A 137 -7.42 -24.67 -19.11
C ASP A 137 -6.15 -25.54 -19.12
N SER A 138 -4.97 -24.93 -19.30
CA SER A 138 -3.70 -25.66 -19.39
C SER A 138 -3.30 -26.33 -18.08
N ASP A 139 -2.66 -27.48 -18.18
CA ASP A 139 -2.19 -28.21 -17.00
C ASP A 139 -1.09 -27.47 -16.25
N TRP A 140 -0.25 -26.69 -16.98
CA TRP A 140 0.78 -25.90 -16.34
C TRP A 140 0.18 -24.77 -15.48
N LEU A 141 -0.92 -24.12 -15.94
CA LEU A 141 -1.58 -23.08 -15.14
C LEU A 141 -2.25 -23.66 -13.89
N LYS A 142 -2.87 -24.85 -14.01
CA LYS A 142 -3.44 -25.56 -12.85
C LYS A 142 -2.36 -25.89 -11.83
N ALA A 143 -1.21 -26.42 -12.30
CA ALA A 143 -0.08 -26.71 -11.43
C ALA A 143 0.50 -25.46 -10.76
N LEU A 144 0.66 -24.36 -11.52
CA LEU A 144 1.10 -23.06 -10.98
C LEU A 144 0.12 -22.52 -9.94
N HIS A 145 -1.18 -22.56 -10.23
CA HIS A 145 -2.22 -22.12 -9.29
C HIS A 145 -2.13 -22.93 -7.98
N THR A 146 -2.11 -24.25 -8.07
CA THR A 146 -1.98 -25.15 -6.91
C THR A 146 -0.73 -24.82 -6.08
N ALA A 147 0.41 -24.60 -6.71
CA ALA A 147 1.65 -24.27 -6.00
C ALA A 147 1.56 -22.91 -5.30
N LEU A 148 1.02 -21.90 -5.97
CA LEU A 148 0.92 -20.53 -5.45
C LEU A 148 -0.18 -20.34 -4.39
N THR A 149 -1.16 -21.26 -4.31
CA THR A 149 -2.23 -21.27 -3.30
C THR A 149 -2.09 -22.41 -2.31
N SER A 150 -0.92 -23.03 -2.26
CA SER A 150 -0.61 -24.11 -1.31
C SER A 150 -0.50 -23.58 0.12
N LYS A 151 -0.61 -24.49 1.09
CA LYS A 151 -0.37 -24.17 2.50
C LYS A 151 1.06 -23.68 2.72
N GLU A 152 2.03 -24.25 2.04
CA GLU A 152 3.43 -23.86 2.12
C GLU A 152 3.62 -22.39 1.68
N ALA A 153 2.96 -21.99 0.57
CA ALA A 153 3.01 -20.61 0.08
C ALA A 153 2.33 -19.65 1.07
N TYR A 154 1.18 -20.05 1.62
CA TYR A 154 0.47 -19.30 2.66
C TYR A 154 1.34 -19.06 3.89
N ASP A 155 1.85 -20.17 4.47
CA ASP A 155 2.67 -20.12 5.68
C ASP A 155 3.96 -19.31 5.45
N TYR A 156 4.56 -19.41 4.26
CA TYR A 156 5.72 -18.61 3.89
C TYR A 156 5.42 -17.11 3.89
N MET A 157 4.30 -16.69 3.27
CA MET A 157 3.89 -15.30 3.25
C MET A 157 3.68 -14.74 4.66
N ILE A 158 2.92 -15.47 5.49
CA ILE A 158 2.62 -15.04 6.86
C ILE A 158 3.87 -14.97 7.73
N ASN A 159 4.72 -16.00 7.69
CA ASN A 159 5.87 -16.10 8.59
C ASN A 159 7.07 -15.25 8.16
N THR A 160 7.21 -14.99 6.84
CA THR A 160 8.36 -14.26 6.32
C THR A 160 8.14 -12.75 6.31
N TYR A 161 6.93 -12.33 5.92
CA TYR A 161 6.64 -10.91 5.68
C TYR A 161 5.89 -10.22 6.82
N GLU A 162 5.41 -10.97 7.83
CA GLU A 162 4.86 -10.43 9.08
C GLU A 162 3.82 -9.30 8.84
N GLY A 163 2.89 -9.52 7.90
CA GLY A 163 1.85 -8.56 7.52
C GLY A 163 2.22 -7.61 6.37
N GLY A 164 3.46 -7.67 5.86
CA GLY A 164 3.87 -6.95 4.65
C GLY A 164 3.38 -7.59 3.35
N VAL A 165 3.02 -8.89 3.40
CA VAL A 165 2.38 -9.65 2.31
C VAL A 165 1.21 -10.42 2.90
N ILE A 166 0.01 -10.17 2.40
CA ILE A 166 -1.23 -10.77 2.91
C ILE A 166 -1.81 -11.69 1.83
N PRO A 167 -1.94 -13.00 2.07
CA PRO A 167 -2.60 -13.90 1.12
C PRO A 167 -4.05 -13.49 0.88
N THR A 168 -4.50 -13.52 -0.39
CA THR A 168 -5.88 -13.24 -0.78
C THR A 168 -6.64 -14.52 -1.15
N PHE A 169 -6.20 -15.65 -0.62
CA PHE A 169 -6.82 -16.96 -0.75
C PHE A 169 -6.87 -17.65 0.62
N THR A 170 -7.81 -18.57 0.75
CA THR A 170 -7.92 -19.45 1.93
C THR A 170 -7.26 -20.78 1.61
N VAL A 171 -6.53 -21.31 2.58
CA VAL A 171 -6.06 -22.71 2.53
C VAL A 171 -7.20 -23.56 3.08
N GLU A 172 -7.82 -24.40 2.25
CA GLU A 172 -8.68 -25.45 2.76
C GLU A 172 -7.79 -26.39 3.57
N ASP A 173 -8.17 -26.69 4.81
CA ASP A 173 -7.46 -27.66 5.62
C ASP A 173 -7.41 -28.96 4.83
N ALA A 174 -6.22 -29.33 4.34
CA ALA A 174 -6.00 -30.59 3.69
C ALA A 174 -6.13 -31.67 4.78
N GLU A 175 -7.25 -32.41 4.74
CA GLU A 175 -7.40 -33.64 5.50
C GLU A 175 -6.37 -34.72 5.07
#